data_e0eaf583bbb1bb4bc6bacf8bd6074755
#
_entry.id   e0eaf583bbb1bb4bc6bacf8bd6074755
#
_cell.length_a   1.000
_cell.length_b   1.000
_cell.length_c   1.000
_cell.angle_alpha   90.00
_cell.angle_beta   90.00
_cell.angle_gamma   90.00
#
_symmetry.space_group_name_H-M   'P 1'
#
loop_
_entity.id
_entity.type
_entity.pdbx_description
1 polymer ?
#
loop_
_entity_poly.entity_id
_entity_poly.type
_entity_poly.pdbx_seq_one_letter_code
_entity_poly.pdbx_strand_id
1 'polypeptide(L)'
;MEKFQMVLRTSLILLLLLFIGCGDSNRATQSVLPTPVVTYTPSEVVSDLGGNIQYYVGNTPIIITVPHDGDIMPTSIPDRSGEIKKAENTLGIAEYFYNTFTSNGSSGLFPHIIINNINRSRLDPDSSIEIGAQNNNAIAHYNRYHNYIQAAVDSTEANFGVGILVNLSAHKDDNNGVVEIGYLISKDDLNNSNAYIDNLASQSSISAISAISNAQFSDSVRGFDSMGKKMMELNCCKPIYYTF
;
A
#
# COMPACT_ATOMS: atom_id res chain seq x y z
N MET A 1 -23.35 4.47 20.98
CA MET A 1 -22.54 4.98 19.86
C MET A 1 -23.03 6.32 19.30
N GLU A 2 -24.29 6.63 19.29
CA GLU A 2 -24.83 7.93 18.77
C GLU A 2 -24.38 9.18 19.56
N LYS A 3 -24.19 9.08 20.88
CA LYS A 3 -23.77 10.22 21.71
C LYS A 3 -22.33 10.70 21.44
N PHE A 4 -21.46 9.84 20.95
CA PHE A 4 -20.07 10.21 20.65
C PHE A 4 -19.93 10.96 19.31
N GLN A 5 -20.78 10.67 18.36
CA GLN A 5 -20.82 11.37 17.06
C GLN A 5 -21.38 12.80 17.17
N MET A 6 -22.27 13.04 18.11
CA MET A 6 -22.89 14.37 18.29
C MET A 6 -21.94 15.38 18.94
N VAL A 7 -21.05 14.93 19.82
CA VAL A 7 -20.03 15.79 20.48
C VAL A 7 -18.95 16.24 19.48
N LEU A 8 -18.59 15.38 18.52
CA LEU A 8 -17.57 15.71 17.51
C LEU A 8 -18.09 16.73 16.47
N ARG A 9 -19.38 16.69 16.13
CA ARG A 9 -19.99 17.62 15.17
C ARG A 9 -20.23 19.03 15.76
N THR A 10 -20.52 19.14 17.04
CA THR A 10 -20.70 20.44 17.72
C THR A 10 -19.38 21.14 17.98
N SER A 11 -18.28 20.41 18.20
CA SER A 11 -16.95 21.00 18.41
C SER A 11 -16.35 21.57 17.11
N LEU A 12 -16.69 21.00 15.95
CA LEU A 12 -16.20 21.49 14.65
C LEU A 12 -16.91 22.76 14.18
N ILE A 13 -18.18 22.96 14.59
CA ILE A 13 -18.97 24.16 14.23
C ILE A 13 -18.56 25.35 15.10
N LEU A 14 -18.11 25.13 16.34
CA LEU A 14 -17.67 26.21 17.23
C LEU A 14 -16.28 26.77 16.87
N LEU A 15 -15.45 26.01 16.19
CA LEU A 15 -14.11 26.45 15.75
C LEU A 15 -14.15 27.32 14.49
N LEU A 16 -15.27 27.33 13.74
CA LEU A 16 -15.40 28.09 12.50
C LEU A 16 -15.89 29.55 12.72
N LEU A 17 -16.29 29.92 13.94
CA LEU A 17 -16.85 31.26 14.24
C LEU A 17 -15.84 32.25 14.88
N LEU A 18 -14.57 31.89 15.04
CA LEU A 18 -13.57 32.73 15.70
C LEU A 18 -12.61 33.46 14.72
N PHE A 19 -12.85 33.43 13.40
CA PHE A 19 -12.02 34.11 12.41
C PHE A 19 -12.73 35.22 11.65
N ILE A 20 -13.70 35.90 12.25
CA ILE A 20 -14.22 37.18 11.72
C ILE A 20 -13.69 38.28 12.65
N GLY A 21 -12.47 38.70 12.42
CA GLY A 21 -11.80 39.80 13.08
C GLY A 21 -11.01 40.67 12.13
N CYS A 22 -11.57 41.76 11.74
CA CYS A 22 -11.01 43.04 11.25
C CYS A 22 -9.86 43.01 10.21
N GLY A 23 -10.15 43.70 9.11
CA GLY A 23 -9.27 43.93 7.99
C GLY A 23 -8.02 44.73 8.35
N ASP A 24 -6.97 44.39 7.62
CA ASP A 24 -5.95 45.36 7.24
C ASP A 24 -5.61 45.13 5.77
N SER A 25 -5.94 46.12 4.98
CA SER A 25 -5.84 46.14 3.51
C SER A 25 -4.40 46.43 3.08
N ASN A 26 -3.47 45.51 3.31
CA ASN A 26 -2.16 45.49 2.66
C ASN A 26 -1.46 44.11 2.85
N ARG A 27 -2.19 43.02 2.70
CA ARG A 27 -1.55 41.72 2.55
C ARG A 27 -1.28 41.50 1.08
N ALA A 28 -0.04 41.77 0.65
CA ALA A 28 0.45 41.24 -0.61
C ALA A 28 0.09 39.76 -0.66
N THR A 29 -0.72 39.36 -1.64
CA THR A 29 -0.96 37.97 -1.99
C THR A 29 0.39 37.34 -2.29
N GLN A 30 0.99 36.66 -1.31
CA GLN A 30 2.08 35.76 -1.62
C GLN A 30 1.47 34.73 -2.59
N SER A 31 1.86 34.84 -3.85
CA SER A 31 1.63 33.78 -4.81
C SER A 31 2.36 32.55 -4.25
N VAL A 32 1.60 31.61 -3.71
CA VAL A 32 2.12 30.29 -3.40
C VAL A 32 2.55 29.73 -4.74
N LEU A 33 3.86 29.74 -4.99
CA LEU A 33 4.41 29.06 -6.15
C LEU A 33 3.92 27.61 -6.08
N PRO A 34 3.34 27.07 -7.15
CA PRO A 34 2.90 25.69 -7.16
C PRO A 34 4.10 24.82 -6.77
N THR A 35 3.91 23.95 -5.80
CA THR A 35 4.91 22.95 -5.45
C THR A 35 5.28 22.21 -6.73
N PRO A 36 6.57 22.08 -7.08
CA PRO A 36 6.95 21.41 -8.32
C PRO A 36 6.37 19.99 -8.30
N VAL A 37 5.53 19.68 -9.28
CA VAL A 37 5.02 18.33 -9.49
C VAL A 37 6.20 17.49 -9.94
N VAL A 38 6.64 16.57 -9.10
CA VAL A 38 7.68 15.61 -9.47
C VAL A 38 7.06 14.64 -10.48
N THR A 39 7.48 14.75 -11.73
CA THR A 39 7.04 13.84 -12.79
C THR A 39 8.03 12.68 -12.89
N TYR A 40 7.57 11.48 -12.71
CA TYR A 40 8.35 10.26 -12.87
C TYR A 40 8.15 9.67 -14.26
N THR A 41 9.21 9.09 -14.84
CA THR A 41 9.16 8.44 -16.15
C THR A 41 9.02 6.92 -15.99
N PRO A 42 8.07 6.27 -16.69
CA PRO A 42 7.97 4.80 -16.66
C PRO A 42 9.29 4.11 -16.97
N SER A 43 9.59 3.01 -16.29
CA SER A 43 10.86 2.27 -16.26
C SER A 43 12.04 2.95 -15.52
N GLU A 44 11.89 4.17 -15.06
CA GLU A 44 12.87 4.81 -14.21
C GLU A 44 12.90 4.15 -12.83
N VAL A 45 14.10 4.08 -12.23
CA VAL A 45 14.27 3.70 -10.83
C VAL A 45 14.71 4.92 -10.05
N VAL A 46 13.83 5.41 -9.19
CA VAL A 46 14.10 6.54 -8.32
C VAL A 46 14.47 6.04 -6.93
N SER A 47 15.47 6.61 -6.31
CA SER A 47 15.85 6.26 -4.94
C SER A 47 16.19 7.49 -4.12
N ASP A 48 16.12 7.35 -2.81
CA ASP A 48 16.68 8.32 -1.89
C ASP A 48 18.21 8.19 -1.81
N LEU A 49 18.85 9.11 -1.10
CA LEU A 49 20.31 9.05 -0.88
C LEU A 49 20.67 7.76 -0.15
N GLY A 50 21.55 6.96 -0.79
CA GLY A 50 21.99 5.66 -0.27
C GLY A 50 21.15 4.47 -0.71
N GLY A 51 20.11 4.67 -1.52
CA GLY A 51 19.27 3.57 -2.03
C GLY A 51 18.41 2.90 -0.95
N ASN A 52 18.13 3.62 0.15
CA ASN A 52 17.39 3.07 1.28
C ASN A 52 15.93 2.79 0.94
N ILE A 53 15.32 3.69 0.16
CA ILE A 53 13.96 3.53 -0.37
C ILE A 53 14.04 3.65 -1.89
N GLN A 54 13.48 2.67 -2.59
CA GLN A 54 13.47 2.65 -4.05
C GLN A 54 12.06 2.62 -4.60
N TYR A 55 11.86 3.27 -5.74
CA TYR A 55 10.62 3.26 -6.49
C TYR A 55 10.93 2.97 -7.96
N TYR A 56 10.47 1.82 -8.43
CA TYR A 56 10.42 1.44 -9.84
C TYR A 56 9.14 2.02 -10.43
N VAL A 57 9.29 2.99 -11.30
CA VAL A 57 8.16 3.74 -11.86
C VAL A 57 7.44 2.90 -12.90
N GLY A 58 6.16 2.64 -12.66
CA GLY A 58 5.31 1.86 -13.55
C GLY A 58 4.47 2.71 -14.49
N ASN A 59 3.76 1.99 -15.38
CA ASN A 59 2.71 2.51 -16.25
C ASN A 59 1.54 1.54 -16.40
N THR A 60 1.36 0.68 -15.41
CA THR A 60 0.23 -0.27 -15.30
C THR A 60 -0.59 0.05 -14.04
N PRO A 61 -1.84 -0.42 -13.93
CA PRO A 61 -2.64 -0.23 -12.72
C PRO A 61 -2.25 -1.19 -11.58
N ILE A 62 -1.00 -1.64 -11.53
CA ILE A 62 -0.48 -2.57 -10.54
C ILE A 62 0.62 -1.89 -9.73
N ILE A 63 0.43 -1.86 -8.41
CA ILE A 63 1.38 -1.34 -7.44
C ILE A 63 1.78 -2.48 -6.50
N ILE A 64 3.07 -2.72 -6.36
CA ILE A 64 3.62 -3.74 -5.45
C ILE A 64 4.47 -3.04 -4.41
N THR A 65 4.30 -3.38 -3.14
CA THR A 65 5.09 -2.83 -2.04
C THR A 65 5.84 -3.92 -1.30
N VAL A 66 7.11 -3.65 -0.96
CA VAL A 66 8.02 -4.57 -0.25
C VAL A 66 8.55 -3.85 0.99
N PRO A 67 7.83 -3.92 2.12
CA PRO A 67 8.18 -3.14 3.31
C PRO A 67 9.31 -3.73 4.16
N HIS A 68 9.55 -5.06 4.13
CA HIS A 68 10.25 -5.75 5.22
C HIS A 68 11.41 -6.66 4.78
N ASP A 69 11.85 -6.64 3.51
CA ASP A 69 12.92 -7.53 3.01
C ASP A 69 14.30 -6.86 2.94
N GLY A 70 14.41 -5.62 3.39
CA GLY A 70 15.66 -4.87 3.34
C GLY A 70 16.74 -5.38 4.29
N ASP A 71 18.02 -5.20 3.88
CA ASP A 71 19.21 -5.57 4.64
C ASP A 71 20.09 -4.37 5.03
N ILE A 72 19.78 -3.18 4.52
CA ILE A 72 20.58 -1.98 4.83
C ILE A 72 20.41 -1.61 6.30
N MET A 73 21.51 -1.41 7.00
CA MET A 73 21.59 -1.03 8.41
C MET A 73 22.23 0.36 8.55
N PRO A 74 21.51 1.47 8.30
CA PRO A 74 22.10 2.81 8.38
C PRO A 74 22.56 3.08 9.81
N THR A 75 23.80 3.51 9.98
CA THR A 75 24.37 3.80 11.31
C THR A 75 23.69 4.96 12.03
N SER A 76 23.04 5.85 11.26
CA SER A 76 22.27 6.99 11.78
C SER A 76 20.89 6.61 12.32
N ILE A 77 20.41 5.38 12.10
CA ILE A 77 19.11 4.88 12.55
C ILE A 77 19.36 3.77 13.58
N PRO A 78 19.05 3.99 14.87
CA PRO A 78 19.16 2.96 15.89
C PRO A 78 18.11 1.86 15.71
N ASP A 79 18.31 0.72 16.38
CA ASP A 79 17.31 -0.33 16.45
C ASP A 79 16.01 0.21 17.09
N ARG A 80 14.87 -0.16 16.52
CA ARG A 80 13.55 0.10 17.06
C ARG A 80 13.07 -1.07 17.93
N SER A 81 12.04 -0.83 18.74
CA SER A 81 11.31 -1.87 19.45
C SER A 81 10.16 -2.42 18.58
N GLY A 82 9.62 -3.58 18.94
CA GLY A 82 8.50 -4.23 18.26
C GLY A 82 8.94 -5.38 17.35
N GLU A 83 8.11 -5.73 16.37
CA GLU A 83 8.42 -6.81 15.42
C GLU A 83 9.58 -6.39 14.50
N ILE A 84 10.65 -7.18 14.51
CA ILE A 84 11.88 -6.91 13.75
C ILE A 84 12.22 -8.02 12.75
N LYS A 85 11.44 -9.12 12.72
CA LYS A 85 11.70 -10.23 11.81
C LYS A 85 11.52 -9.78 10.35
N LYS A 86 12.54 -10.00 9.56
CA LYS A 86 12.54 -9.73 8.11
C LYS A 86 11.50 -10.62 7.40
N ALA A 87 10.88 -10.08 6.36
CA ALA A 87 9.99 -10.83 5.46
C ALA A 87 10.79 -11.37 4.27
N GLU A 88 11.54 -12.43 4.49
CA GLU A 88 12.47 -12.99 3.50
C GLU A 88 11.74 -13.39 2.19
N ASN A 89 12.44 -13.22 1.06
CA ASN A 89 12.00 -13.54 -0.31
C ASN A 89 10.90 -12.66 -0.91
N THR A 90 10.37 -11.67 -0.20
CA THR A 90 9.35 -10.77 -0.76
C THR A 90 9.92 -9.87 -1.84
N LEU A 91 11.19 -9.44 -1.72
CA LEU A 91 11.91 -8.73 -2.77
C LEU A 91 12.04 -9.58 -4.04
N GLY A 92 12.46 -10.84 -3.89
CA GLY A 92 12.59 -11.76 -5.03
C GLY A 92 11.27 -12.00 -5.75
N ILE A 93 10.13 -12.03 -5.03
CA ILE A 93 8.80 -12.11 -5.63
C ILE A 93 8.51 -10.84 -6.43
N ALA A 94 8.76 -9.66 -5.89
CA ALA A 94 8.54 -8.38 -6.60
C ALA A 94 9.41 -8.28 -7.87
N GLU A 95 10.67 -8.66 -7.80
CA GLU A 95 11.58 -8.71 -8.94
C GLU A 95 11.12 -9.71 -10.02
N TYR A 96 10.61 -10.86 -9.61
CA TYR A 96 10.03 -11.84 -10.54
C TYR A 96 8.82 -11.26 -11.28
N PHE A 97 7.92 -10.57 -10.56
CA PHE A 97 6.80 -9.85 -11.18
C PHE A 97 7.30 -8.81 -12.18
N TYR A 98 8.24 -7.95 -11.79
CA TYR A 98 8.80 -6.94 -12.68
C TYR A 98 9.38 -7.55 -13.95
N ASN A 99 10.21 -8.58 -13.80
CA ASN A 99 10.83 -9.27 -14.92
C ASN A 99 9.81 -9.97 -15.84
N THR A 100 8.74 -10.52 -15.27
CA THR A 100 7.66 -11.15 -16.05
C THR A 100 6.94 -10.13 -16.92
N PHE A 101 6.64 -8.95 -16.39
CA PHE A 101 6.02 -7.87 -17.16
C PHE A 101 6.95 -7.33 -18.25
N THR A 102 8.23 -7.18 -17.96
CA THR A 102 9.19 -6.55 -18.87
C THR A 102 9.74 -7.50 -19.93
N SER A 103 9.83 -8.82 -19.66
CA SER A 103 10.50 -9.80 -20.52
C SER A 103 9.57 -10.57 -21.46
N ASN A 104 8.29 -10.74 -21.13
CA ASN A 104 7.34 -11.61 -21.86
C ASN A 104 6.67 -10.94 -23.07
N GLY A 105 7.39 -10.13 -23.83
CA GLY A 105 6.87 -9.52 -25.06
C GLY A 105 5.83 -8.41 -24.82
N SER A 106 5.52 -8.09 -23.58
CA SER A 106 4.73 -6.93 -23.17
C SER A 106 5.65 -5.69 -23.11
N SER A 107 6.40 -5.47 -24.20
CA SER A 107 7.35 -4.37 -24.28
C SER A 107 6.67 -3.06 -23.96
N GLY A 108 7.14 -2.40 -22.89
CA GLY A 108 6.63 -1.12 -22.44
C GLY A 108 5.59 -1.17 -21.30
N LEU A 109 5.31 -2.33 -20.71
CA LEU A 109 4.48 -2.43 -19.51
C LEU A 109 5.34 -2.64 -18.27
N PHE A 110 5.17 -1.77 -17.29
CA PHE A 110 5.94 -1.76 -16.03
C PHE A 110 4.98 -1.67 -14.84
N PRO A 111 5.00 -2.60 -13.87
CA PRO A 111 4.33 -2.39 -12.60
C PRO A 111 5.04 -1.33 -11.78
N HIS A 112 4.33 -0.62 -10.93
CA HIS A 112 4.94 0.21 -9.90
C HIS A 112 5.46 -0.70 -8.78
N ILE A 113 6.73 -0.54 -8.34
CA ILE A 113 7.26 -1.30 -7.22
C ILE A 113 7.95 -0.34 -6.24
N ILE A 114 7.55 -0.38 -4.98
CA ILE A 114 8.14 0.43 -3.91
C ILE A 114 8.81 -0.49 -2.90
N ILE A 115 10.11 -0.29 -2.66
CA ILE A 115 10.95 -1.16 -1.84
C ILE A 115 11.54 -0.37 -0.69
N ASN A 116 11.39 -0.88 0.53
CA ASN A 116 12.18 -0.48 1.67
C ASN A 116 13.39 -1.42 1.79
N ASN A 117 14.60 -0.91 1.51
CA ASN A 117 15.86 -1.64 1.64
C ASN A 117 16.44 -1.57 3.06
N ILE A 118 15.89 -0.73 3.94
CA ILE A 118 16.31 -0.67 5.34
C ILE A 118 15.77 -1.90 6.07
N ASN A 119 16.65 -2.52 6.88
CA ASN A 119 16.27 -3.67 7.68
C ASN A 119 15.13 -3.34 8.64
N ARG A 120 14.19 -4.28 8.81
CA ARG A 120 12.99 -4.11 9.63
C ARG A 120 13.30 -3.74 11.08
N SER A 121 14.49 -4.12 11.60
CA SER A 121 14.93 -3.69 12.93
C SER A 121 15.18 -2.18 13.05
N ARG A 122 15.29 -1.46 11.93
CA ARG A 122 15.55 -0.02 11.88
C ARG A 122 14.34 0.78 11.38
N LEU A 123 13.57 0.22 10.46
CA LEU A 123 12.40 0.84 9.85
C LEU A 123 11.34 -0.22 9.51
N ASP A 124 10.12 0.02 9.95
CA ASP A 124 8.93 -0.77 9.59
C ASP A 124 7.86 0.15 9.01
N PRO A 125 7.82 0.33 7.68
CA PRO A 125 6.88 1.26 7.08
C PRO A 125 5.41 0.75 7.04
N ASP A 126 5.14 -0.51 7.41
CA ASP A 126 3.77 -1.04 7.53
C ASP A 126 3.14 -0.76 8.91
N SER A 127 3.95 -0.36 9.88
CA SER A 127 3.45 0.08 11.19
C SER A 127 3.11 1.56 11.18
N SER A 128 2.38 2.05 12.19
CA SER A 128 2.24 3.51 12.37
C SER A 128 3.61 4.18 12.54
N ILE A 129 3.71 5.45 12.21
CA ILE A 129 5.00 6.18 12.24
C ILE A 129 5.67 6.14 13.62
N GLU A 130 4.87 6.13 14.70
CA GLU A 130 5.35 6.08 16.08
C GLU A 130 5.99 4.72 16.42
N ILE A 131 5.51 3.66 15.78
CA ILE A 131 6.02 2.28 15.97
C ILE A 131 7.10 1.96 14.96
N GLY A 132 6.88 2.33 13.71
CA GLY A 132 7.72 1.94 12.57
C GLY A 132 8.96 2.81 12.38
N ALA A 133 8.93 4.08 12.85
CA ALA A 133 10.00 5.06 12.64
C ALA A 133 10.33 5.82 13.93
N GLN A 134 10.87 5.12 14.93
CA GLN A 134 11.10 5.63 16.29
C GLN A 134 12.27 6.64 16.41
N ASN A 135 12.77 7.15 15.28
CA ASN A 135 13.89 8.08 15.22
C ASN A 135 13.70 9.08 14.06
N ASN A 136 14.13 10.33 14.22
CA ASN A 136 13.96 11.37 13.21
C ASN A 136 14.57 11.02 11.84
N ASN A 137 15.69 10.29 11.81
CA ASN A 137 16.29 9.86 10.56
C ASN A 137 15.44 8.75 9.90
N ALA A 138 14.84 7.84 10.70
CA ALA A 138 13.90 6.84 10.20
C ALA A 138 12.62 7.46 9.65
N ILE A 139 12.08 8.53 10.29
CA ILE A 139 10.89 9.25 9.84
C ILE A 139 11.06 9.78 8.41
N ALA A 140 12.24 10.27 8.05
CA ALA A 140 12.50 10.76 6.69
C ALA A 140 12.35 9.65 5.64
N HIS A 141 12.84 8.45 5.91
CA HIS A 141 12.72 7.28 5.03
C HIS A 141 11.29 6.72 5.03
N TYR A 142 10.63 6.69 6.20
CA TYR A 142 9.21 6.34 6.33
C TYR A 142 8.34 7.20 5.41
N ASN A 143 8.49 8.52 5.51
CA ASN A 143 7.75 9.46 4.68
C ASN A 143 8.10 9.29 3.20
N ARG A 144 9.35 8.99 2.86
CA ARG A 144 9.77 8.74 1.47
C ARG A 144 9.08 7.52 0.89
N TYR A 145 9.01 6.42 1.65
CA TYR A 145 8.30 5.20 1.25
C TYR A 145 6.84 5.48 0.93
N HIS A 146 6.13 6.15 1.84
CA HIS A 146 4.71 6.48 1.65
C HIS A 146 4.48 7.52 0.52
N ASN A 147 5.40 8.46 0.34
CA ASN A 147 5.32 9.41 -0.79
C ASN A 147 5.48 8.71 -2.14
N TYR A 148 6.31 7.69 -2.24
CA TYR A 148 6.42 6.89 -3.46
C TYR A 148 5.16 6.05 -3.71
N ILE A 149 4.56 5.48 -2.66
CA ILE A 149 3.26 4.81 -2.79
C ILE A 149 2.21 5.80 -3.29
N GLN A 150 2.12 6.99 -2.70
CA GLN A 150 1.15 7.99 -3.11
C GLN A 150 1.36 8.42 -4.57
N ALA A 151 2.60 8.63 -5.00
CA ALA A 151 2.90 8.95 -6.39
C ALA A 151 2.48 7.84 -7.37
N ALA A 152 2.65 6.57 -6.98
CA ALA A 152 2.18 5.44 -7.77
C ALA A 152 0.64 5.36 -7.82
N VAL A 153 -0.03 5.64 -6.71
CA VAL A 153 -1.51 5.70 -6.64
C VAL A 153 -2.03 6.84 -7.51
N ASP A 154 -1.48 8.05 -7.37
CA ASP A 154 -1.89 9.22 -8.16
C ASP A 154 -1.71 8.97 -9.66
N SER A 155 -0.59 8.35 -10.07
CA SER A 155 -0.34 7.94 -11.46
C SER A 155 -1.36 6.91 -11.95
N THR A 156 -1.67 5.92 -11.12
CA THR A 156 -2.64 4.86 -11.43
C THR A 156 -4.05 5.44 -11.57
N GLU A 157 -4.49 6.26 -10.65
CA GLU A 157 -5.80 6.92 -10.70
C GLU A 157 -5.95 7.82 -11.92
N ALA A 158 -4.92 8.62 -12.21
CA ALA A 158 -4.94 9.53 -13.36
C ALA A 158 -5.02 8.81 -14.72
N ASN A 159 -4.38 7.64 -14.85
CA ASN A 159 -4.29 6.92 -16.12
C ASN A 159 -5.36 5.82 -16.29
N PHE A 160 -5.83 5.23 -15.19
CA PHE A 160 -6.70 4.03 -15.21
C PHE A 160 -7.99 4.20 -14.39
N GLY A 161 -8.08 5.23 -13.54
CA GLY A 161 -9.22 5.44 -12.64
C GLY A 161 -9.23 4.51 -11.43
N VAL A 162 -8.72 3.28 -11.56
CA VAL A 162 -8.63 2.28 -10.50
C VAL A 162 -7.42 1.39 -10.72
N GLY A 163 -6.85 0.86 -9.65
CA GLY A 163 -5.74 -0.08 -9.68
C GLY A 163 -5.73 -1.03 -8.49
N ILE A 164 -4.74 -1.88 -8.43
CA ILE A 164 -4.52 -2.80 -7.33
C ILE A 164 -3.18 -2.52 -6.66
N LEU A 165 -3.18 -2.41 -5.33
CA LEU A 165 -1.98 -2.39 -4.52
C LEU A 165 -1.83 -3.75 -3.82
N VAL A 166 -0.70 -4.40 -4.04
CA VAL A 166 -0.33 -5.68 -3.44
C VAL A 166 0.82 -5.43 -2.48
N ASN A 167 0.57 -5.58 -1.18
CA ASN A 167 1.60 -5.49 -0.15
C ASN A 167 2.18 -6.89 0.12
N LEU A 168 3.47 -7.08 -0.15
CA LEU A 168 4.17 -8.34 0.05
C LEU A 168 4.76 -8.41 1.45
N SER A 169 4.27 -9.33 2.27
CA SER A 169 4.79 -9.59 3.60
C SER A 169 4.96 -11.10 3.81
N ALA A 170 5.74 -11.49 4.83
CA ALA A 170 5.92 -12.88 5.20
C ALA A 170 5.22 -13.19 6.52
N HIS A 171 4.77 -14.44 6.66
CA HIS A 171 4.18 -14.96 7.89
C HIS A 171 5.17 -15.03 9.04
N LYS A 172 4.65 -14.88 10.25
CA LYS A 172 5.41 -15.12 11.49
C LYS A 172 5.69 -16.60 11.71
N ASP A 173 4.78 -17.46 11.27
CA ASP A 173 4.85 -18.89 11.47
C ASP A 173 5.32 -19.59 10.21
N ASP A 174 6.11 -20.69 10.37
CA ASP A 174 6.56 -21.54 9.27
C ASP A 174 5.38 -22.32 8.67
N ASN A 175 4.53 -21.67 7.93
CA ASN A 175 3.35 -22.26 7.28
C ASN A 175 3.68 -23.01 5.97
N ASN A 176 4.85 -23.65 5.89
CA ASN A 176 5.23 -24.66 4.90
C ASN A 176 4.60 -24.47 3.48
N GLY A 177 4.90 -23.36 2.81
CA GLY A 177 4.48 -23.13 1.43
C GLY A 177 3.02 -22.65 1.28
N VAL A 178 2.44 -22.10 2.32
CA VAL A 178 1.11 -21.46 2.28
C VAL A 178 1.26 -19.98 1.96
N VAL A 179 0.48 -19.48 1.02
CA VAL A 179 0.32 -18.04 0.73
C VAL A 179 -1.03 -17.59 1.28
N GLU A 180 -1.02 -16.53 2.08
CA GLU A 180 -2.23 -15.91 2.58
C GLU A 180 -2.58 -14.68 1.75
N ILE A 181 -3.86 -14.56 1.40
CA ILE A 181 -4.37 -13.44 0.60
C ILE A 181 -5.39 -12.70 1.46
N GLY A 182 -5.06 -11.45 1.81
CA GLY A 182 -5.93 -10.60 2.62
C GLY A 182 -6.84 -9.73 1.75
N TYR A 183 -8.14 -9.75 2.05
CA TYR A 183 -9.17 -8.93 1.40
C TYR A 183 -9.87 -7.97 2.36
N LEU A 184 -9.38 -7.81 3.61
CA LEU A 184 -10.05 -7.12 4.72
C LEU A 184 -11.43 -7.72 5.07
N ILE A 185 -11.64 -9.00 4.80
CA ILE A 185 -12.85 -9.76 5.15
C ILE A 185 -12.42 -10.95 5.98
N SER A 186 -13.10 -11.23 7.09
CA SER A 186 -12.68 -12.26 8.02
C SER A 186 -12.79 -13.68 7.44
N LYS A 187 -11.93 -14.59 7.88
CA LYS A 187 -12.01 -16.01 7.49
C LYS A 187 -13.40 -16.58 7.75
N ASP A 188 -14.02 -16.21 8.87
CA ASP A 188 -15.34 -16.68 9.23
C ASP A 188 -16.40 -16.15 8.27
N ASP A 189 -16.27 -14.89 7.84
CA ASP A 189 -17.13 -14.30 6.82
C ASP A 189 -16.95 -14.98 5.47
N LEU A 190 -15.71 -15.28 5.07
CA LEU A 190 -15.41 -15.99 3.82
C LEU A 190 -15.93 -17.43 3.79
N ASN A 191 -16.25 -18.03 4.94
CA ASN A 191 -16.84 -19.36 5.03
C ASN A 191 -18.39 -19.36 4.88
N ASN A 192 -19.02 -18.19 4.80
CA ASN A 192 -20.46 -18.07 4.62
C ASN A 192 -20.91 -18.28 3.15
N SER A 193 -22.21 -18.14 2.89
CA SER A 193 -22.77 -18.24 1.54
C SER A 193 -22.27 -17.13 0.62
N ASN A 194 -22.30 -17.35 -0.71
CA ASN A 194 -21.92 -16.32 -1.68
C ASN A 194 -22.76 -15.05 -1.50
N ALA A 195 -24.05 -15.17 -1.30
CA ALA A 195 -24.93 -14.02 -1.08
C ALA A 195 -24.54 -13.20 0.19
N TYR A 196 -24.05 -13.85 1.23
CA TYR A 196 -23.52 -13.16 2.41
C TYR A 196 -22.24 -12.40 2.08
N ILE A 197 -21.28 -13.07 1.40
CA ILE A 197 -20.01 -12.46 1.00
C ILE A 197 -20.23 -11.28 0.05
N ASP A 198 -21.16 -11.39 -0.90
CA ASP A 198 -21.46 -10.31 -1.85
C ASP A 198 -21.93 -9.03 -1.14
N ASN A 199 -22.61 -9.14 0.01
CA ASN A 199 -22.99 -8.00 0.83
C ASN A 199 -21.81 -7.33 1.56
N LEU A 200 -20.66 -7.99 1.64
CA LEU A 200 -19.46 -7.45 2.26
C LEU A 200 -18.54 -6.71 1.28
N ALA A 201 -18.87 -6.66 0.00
CA ALA A 201 -18.03 -6.08 -1.05
C ALA A 201 -17.49 -4.68 -0.71
N SER A 202 -18.32 -3.81 -0.14
CA SER A 202 -17.95 -2.44 0.25
C SER A 202 -16.95 -2.37 1.43
N GLN A 203 -16.77 -3.46 2.17
CA GLN A 203 -15.84 -3.55 3.30
C GLN A 203 -14.47 -4.10 2.89
N SER A 204 -14.38 -4.63 1.68
CA SER A 204 -13.18 -5.27 1.16
C SER A 204 -12.15 -4.27 0.65
N SER A 205 -10.86 -4.63 0.77
CA SER A 205 -9.75 -3.92 0.15
C SER A 205 -9.82 -3.87 -1.38
N ILE A 206 -10.55 -4.80 -2.03
CA ILE A 206 -10.75 -4.84 -3.48
C ILE A 206 -12.14 -4.32 -3.91
N SER A 207 -12.84 -3.57 -3.05
CA SER A 207 -14.18 -3.03 -3.33
C SER A 207 -14.26 -2.23 -4.63
N ALA A 208 -13.26 -1.40 -4.92
CA ALA A 208 -13.21 -0.58 -6.13
C ALA A 208 -13.12 -1.44 -7.41
N ILE A 209 -12.30 -2.50 -7.38
CA ILE A 209 -12.19 -3.45 -8.51
C ILE A 209 -13.48 -4.23 -8.67
N SER A 210 -14.07 -4.69 -7.57
CA SER A 210 -15.34 -5.40 -7.60
C SER A 210 -16.46 -4.55 -8.18
N ALA A 211 -16.50 -3.24 -7.88
CA ALA A 211 -17.52 -2.32 -8.38
C ALA A 211 -17.50 -2.13 -9.90
N ILE A 212 -16.33 -2.29 -10.55
CA ILE A 212 -16.19 -2.20 -12.02
C ILE A 212 -16.20 -3.56 -12.70
N SER A 213 -16.10 -4.65 -11.94
CA SER A 213 -16.18 -6.02 -12.44
C SER A 213 -17.64 -6.39 -12.73
N ASN A 214 -17.86 -7.17 -13.79
CA ASN A 214 -19.16 -7.78 -14.05
C ASN A 214 -19.39 -9.08 -13.23
N ALA A 215 -18.38 -9.51 -12.44
CA ALA A 215 -18.47 -10.69 -11.60
C ALA A 215 -19.07 -10.37 -10.23
N GLN A 216 -19.70 -11.36 -9.59
CA GLN A 216 -20.07 -11.25 -8.19
C GLN A 216 -18.82 -11.10 -7.32
N PHE A 217 -18.91 -10.34 -6.23
CA PHE A 217 -17.77 -10.14 -5.35
C PHE A 217 -17.23 -11.47 -4.77
N SER A 218 -18.10 -12.39 -4.42
CA SER A 218 -17.77 -13.75 -3.97
C SER A 218 -16.91 -14.51 -4.99
N ASP A 219 -17.15 -14.33 -6.30
CA ASP A 219 -16.33 -14.92 -7.34
C ASP A 219 -14.92 -14.28 -7.40
N SER A 220 -14.82 -12.99 -7.14
CA SER A 220 -13.53 -12.27 -7.11
C SER A 220 -12.62 -12.74 -5.98
N VAL A 221 -13.19 -13.09 -4.81
CA VAL A 221 -12.40 -13.47 -3.64
C VAL A 221 -12.16 -14.98 -3.52
N ARG A 222 -13.06 -15.84 -4.02
CA ARG A 222 -12.95 -17.30 -3.91
C ARG A 222 -13.47 -18.10 -5.12
N GLY A 223 -13.94 -17.44 -6.17
CA GLY A 223 -14.40 -18.08 -7.40
C GLY A 223 -13.27 -18.57 -8.29
N PHE A 224 -13.64 -19.04 -9.48
CA PHE A 224 -12.72 -19.61 -10.46
C PHE A 224 -11.63 -18.60 -10.92
N ASP A 225 -11.97 -17.33 -11.02
CA ASP A 225 -11.05 -16.28 -11.46
C ASP A 225 -10.40 -15.51 -10.30
N SER A 226 -10.63 -15.96 -9.06
CA SER A 226 -9.95 -15.36 -7.91
C SER A 226 -8.44 -15.59 -7.94
N MET A 227 -7.68 -14.66 -7.36
CA MET A 227 -6.22 -14.76 -7.27
C MET A 227 -5.79 -16.07 -6.62
N GLY A 228 -6.44 -16.47 -5.51
CA GLY A 228 -6.13 -17.72 -4.82
C GLY A 228 -6.36 -18.96 -5.69
N LYS A 229 -7.44 -18.99 -6.48
CA LYS A 229 -7.69 -20.10 -7.40
C LYS A 229 -6.64 -20.19 -8.49
N LYS A 230 -6.25 -19.06 -9.08
CA LYS A 230 -5.18 -19.01 -10.09
C LYS A 230 -3.83 -19.47 -9.52
N MET A 231 -3.49 -19.08 -8.31
CA MET A 231 -2.27 -19.55 -7.64
C MET A 231 -2.28 -21.06 -7.40
N MET A 232 -3.44 -21.64 -7.04
CA MET A 232 -3.58 -23.11 -6.93
C MET A 232 -3.37 -23.83 -8.28
N GLU A 233 -3.91 -23.31 -9.37
CA GLU A 233 -3.77 -23.88 -10.70
C GLU A 233 -2.32 -23.92 -11.16
N LEU A 234 -1.50 -22.96 -10.75
CA LEU A 234 -0.06 -22.90 -11.03
C LEU A 234 0.76 -23.84 -10.13
N ASN A 235 0.15 -24.59 -9.22
CA ASN A 235 0.81 -25.46 -8.23
C ASN A 235 1.89 -24.76 -7.39
N CYS A 236 1.87 -23.43 -7.32
CA CYS A 236 2.90 -22.69 -6.61
C CYS A 236 2.66 -22.64 -5.09
N CYS A 237 1.44 -22.92 -4.61
CA CYS A 237 1.12 -22.82 -3.19
C CYS A 237 -0.27 -23.38 -2.88
N LYS A 238 -0.55 -23.57 -1.59
CA LYS A 238 -1.91 -23.80 -1.08
C LYS A 238 -2.42 -22.49 -0.52
N PRO A 239 -3.26 -21.72 -1.22
CA PRO A 239 -3.76 -20.47 -0.68
C PRO A 239 -4.67 -20.75 0.51
N ILE A 240 -4.41 -20.05 1.59
CA ILE A 240 -5.34 -19.92 2.70
C ILE A 240 -5.82 -18.48 2.67
N TYR A 241 -7.14 -18.29 2.66
CA TYR A 241 -7.73 -16.96 2.72
C TYR A 241 -7.78 -16.53 4.18
N TYR A 242 -6.97 -15.56 4.53
CA TYR A 242 -7.03 -14.90 5.84
C TYR A 242 -7.25 -13.41 5.65
N THR A 243 -7.77 -12.84 6.71
CA THR A 243 -7.98 -11.42 6.83
C THR A 243 -7.32 -10.94 8.10
N PHE A 244 -6.81 -9.76 8.05
CA PHE A 244 -6.36 -9.00 9.20
C PHE A 244 -7.47 -8.08 9.67
#